data_bbb6c4b4be1948e51bf7760f7af039e6
#
_entry.id   bbb6c4b4be1948e51bf7760f7af039e6
#
_cell.length_a   1.000
_cell.length_b   1.000
_cell.length_c   1.000
_cell.angle_alpha   90.00
_cell.angle_beta   90.00
_cell.angle_gamma   90.00
#
_symmetry.space_group_name_H-M   'P 1'
#
loop_
_entity.id
_entity.type
_entity.pdbx_description
1 polymer ?
#
loop_
_entity_poly.entity_id
_entity_poly.type
_entity_poly.pdbx_seq_one_letter_code
_entity_poly.pdbx_strand_id
1 'polypeptide(L)'
;MIKRELYMKRIRPFIGSDLVKVMTGIRRCGKSVMLELIKDELKASGVDSSQFISINFEDMRYTYLQTAQALHDEITKLASSIDGKVYLFFDEIQEVTDWEKCINSLRITLDCDVYITGSNAKLLSGELATYLGGRYVEFIIYPFSFAEFLELYHLTAPDESISNCFQKYLVSGGMPYLSNLRYAEEPSIQYLTDLFNSVQLKDIVKRNKVRDVDLLERITAYIMSNIGTPFSASSLVKFLKNEKRSVSADTILNYLKYCCDAYLFYQVKRQDLQ
;
A
#
# COMPACT_ATOMS: atom_id res chain seq x y z
N MET A 1 -16.57 -4.73 -9.96
CA MET A 1 -15.24 -4.20 -9.56
C MET A 1 -15.05 -2.90 -10.30
N ILE A 2 -14.68 -1.79 -9.64
CA ILE A 2 -14.38 -0.52 -10.34
C ILE A 2 -12.99 -0.60 -11.00
N LYS A 3 -12.87 0.03 -12.17
CA LYS A 3 -11.65 -0.06 -12.99
C LYS A 3 -10.47 0.75 -12.45
N ARG A 4 -10.68 1.62 -11.45
CA ARG A 4 -9.64 2.52 -10.89
C ARG A 4 -8.84 3.23 -11.98
N GLU A 5 -9.52 3.81 -12.94
CA GLU A 5 -8.95 4.35 -14.18
C GLU A 5 -7.89 5.44 -13.95
N LEU A 6 -7.99 6.18 -12.83
CA LEU A 6 -6.95 7.14 -12.43
C LEU A 6 -5.56 6.48 -12.31
N TYR A 7 -5.51 5.26 -11.78
CA TYR A 7 -4.25 4.50 -11.64
C TYR A 7 -3.90 3.77 -12.93
N MET A 8 -4.88 3.15 -13.59
CA MET A 8 -4.64 2.43 -14.83
C MET A 8 -4.05 3.35 -15.92
N LYS A 9 -4.55 4.59 -16.08
CA LYS A 9 -3.96 5.59 -16.99
C LYS A 9 -2.48 5.87 -16.70
N ARG A 10 -2.07 5.86 -15.43
CA ARG A 10 -0.68 6.10 -15.01
C ARG A 10 0.21 4.87 -15.17
N ILE A 11 -0.36 3.67 -15.05
CA ILE A 11 0.36 2.40 -15.14
C ILE A 11 0.58 1.99 -16.61
N ARG A 12 -0.41 2.18 -17.48
CA ARG A 12 -0.38 1.77 -18.92
C ARG A 12 0.90 2.11 -19.67
N PRO A 13 1.46 3.33 -19.55
CA PRO A 13 2.71 3.67 -20.24
C PRO A 13 3.91 2.79 -19.86
N PHE A 14 3.83 2.10 -18.74
CA PHE A 14 4.91 1.25 -18.20
C PHE A 14 4.67 -0.25 -18.43
N ILE A 15 3.49 -0.64 -18.93
CA ILE A 15 3.21 -2.04 -19.29
C ILE A 15 4.16 -2.47 -20.39
N GLY A 16 4.77 -3.64 -20.23
CA GLY A 16 5.74 -4.20 -21.18
C GLY A 16 7.15 -3.58 -21.09
N SER A 17 7.36 -2.54 -20.26
CA SER A 17 8.69 -1.96 -20.04
C SER A 17 9.54 -2.82 -19.09
N ASP A 18 10.85 -2.58 -19.10
CA ASP A 18 11.81 -3.23 -18.21
C ASP A 18 11.82 -2.66 -16.78
N LEU A 19 11.03 -1.60 -16.50
CA LEU A 19 10.88 -1.02 -15.19
C LEU A 19 9.99 -1.90 -14.30
N VAL A 20 10.38 -2.10 -13.05
CA VAL A 20 9.55 -2.76 -12.04
C VAL A 20 8.42 -1.82 -11.62
N LYS A 21 7.16 -2.25 -11.72
CA LYS A 21 5.98 -1.50 -11.27
C LYS A 21 5.71 -1.83 -9.82
N VAL A 22 5.91 -0.86 -8.95
CA VAL A 22 5.78 -1.01 -7.50
C VAL A 22 4.50 -0.32 -7.03
N MET A 23 3.55 -1.09 -6.53
CA MET A 23 2.31 -0.56 -5.96
C MET A 23 2.38 -0.59 -4.44
N THR A 24 2.41 0.59 -3.84
CA THR A 24 2.45 0.77 -2.39
C THR A 24 1.14 1.39 -1.89
N GLY A 25 0.96 1.44 -0.59
CA GLY A 25 -0.23 2.04 0.03
C GLY A 25 -0.68 1.30 1.28
N ILE A 26 -1.57 1.91 2.04
CA ILE A 26 -2.08 1.35 3.29
C ILE A 26 -2.65 -0.07 3.09
N ARG A 27 -2.57 -0.89 4.12
CA ARG A 27 -3.20 -2.23 4.13
C ARG A 27 -4.68 -2.14 3.73
N ARG A 28 -5.14 -3.06 2.85
CA ARG A 28 -6.52 -3.16 2.34
C ARG A 28 -7.04 -1.99 1.49
N CYS A 29 -6.18 -1.12 0.96
CA CYS A 29 -6.57 -0.06 0.01
C CYS A 29 -6.83 -0.57 -1.43
N GLY A 30 -6.59 -1.86 -1.71
CA GLY A 30 -6.86 -2.47 -3.02
C GLY A 30 -5.63 -2.70 -3.91
N LYS A 31 -4.42 -2.82 -3.36
CA LYS A 31 -3.19 -3.12 -4.11
C LYS A 31 -3.29 -4.44 -4.89
N SER A 32 -3.70 -5.52 -4.23
CA SER A 32 -3.90 -6.83 -4.87
C SER A 32 -4.94 -6.78 -5.99
N VAL A 33 -6.00 -5.96 -5.81
CA VAL A 33 -7.01 -5.73 -6.85
C VAL A 33 -6.41 -5.01 -8.06
N MET A 34 -5.46 -4.09 -7.86
CA MET A 34 -4.75 -3.46 -8.96
C MET A 34 -3.96 -4.47 -9.80
N LEU A 35 -3.34 -5.49 -9.18
CA LEU A 35 -2.68 -6.57 -9.93
C LEU A 35 -3.69 -7.31 -10.82
N GLU A 36 -4.89 -7.61 -10.30
CA GLU A 36 -5.93 -8.28 -11.10
C GLU A 36 -6.43 -7.38 -12.26
N LEU A 37 -6.62 -6.08 -12.02
CA LEU A 37 -7.01 -5.14 -13.08
C LEU A 37 -5.94 -5.05 -14.20
N ILE A 38 -4.66 -5.10 -13.85
CA ILE A 38 -3.56 -5.13 -14.83
C ILE A 38 -3.58 -6.44 -15.61
N LYS A 39 -3.79 -7.59 -14.95
CA LYS A 39 -3.93 -8.89 -15.62
C LYS A 39 -5.09 -8.90 -16.60
N ASP A 40 -6.24 -8.34 -16.20
CA ASP A 40 -7.42 -8.27 -17.06
C ASP A 40 -7.16 -7.38 -18.29
N GLU A 41 -6.44 -6.28 -18.13
CA GLU A 41 -6.04 -5.42 -19.25
C GLU A 41 -5.03 -6.11 -20.20
N LEU A 42 -4.06 -6.85 -19.65
CA LEU A 42 -3.11 -7.64 -20.42
C LEU A 42 -3.83 -8.73 -21.24
N LYS A 43 -4.77 -9.46 -20.63
CA LYS A 43 -5.60 -10.44 -21.35
C LYS A 43 -6.43 -9.79 -22.45
N ALA A 44 -7.03 -8.62 -22.16
CA ALA A 44 -7.79 -7.88 -23.17
C ALA A 44 -6.91 -7.41 -24.34
N SER A 45 -5.60 -7.22 -24.14
CA SER A 45 -4.62 -6.89 -25.18
C SER A 45 -4.05 -8.12 -25.92
N GLY A 46 -4.51 -9.34 -25.56
CA GLY A 46 -4.13 -10.59 -26.24
C GLY A 46 -3.01 -11.38 -25.56
N VAL A 47 -2.59 -11.01 -24.36
CA VAL A 47 -1.60 -11.80 -23.59
C VAL A 47 -2.26 -13.06 -23.05
N ASP A 48 -1.66 -14.23 -23.27
CA ASP A 48 -2.15 -15.49 -22.76
C ASP A 48 -1.93 -15.60 -21.22
N SER A 49 -2.91 -16.15 -20.52
CA SER A 49 -2.84 -16.34 -19.08
C SER A 49 -1.71 -17.28 -18.63
N SER A 50 -1.25 -18.17 -19.50
CA SER A 50 -0.11 -19.05 -19.25
C SER A 50 1.21 -18.29 -19.08
N GLN A 51 1.29 -17.04 -19.56
CA GLN A 51 2.45 -16.16 -19.39
C GLN A 51 2.48 -15.47 -18.02
N PHE A 52 1.46 -15.67 -17.18
CA PHE A 52 1.36 -15.04 -15.87
C PHE A 52 1.87 -15.96 -14.76
N ILE A 53 2.87 -15.49 -14.00
CA ILE A 53 3.28 -16.09 -12.73
C ILE A 53 2.82 -15.13 -11.63
N SER A 54 1.92 -15.62 -10.75
CA SER A 54 1.31 -14.79 -9.71
C SER A 54 1.43 -15.46 -8.36
N ILE A 55 2.09 -14.78 -7.41
CA ILE A 55 2.34 -15.29 -6.06
C ILE A 55 1.91 -14.22 -5.05
N ASN A 56 1.09 -14.63 -4.08
CA ASN A 56 0.79 -13.84 -2.88
C ASN A 56 1.57 -14.44 -1.70
N PHE A 57 2.51 -13.69 -1.14
CA PHE A 57 3.39 -14.18 -0.07
C PHE A 57 2.73 -14.21 1.32
N GLU A 58 1.50 -13.72 1.48
CA GLU A 58 0.68 -14.00 2.67
C GLU A 58 0.01 -15.39 2.61
N ASP A 59 0.04 -16.09 1.46
CA ASP A 59 -0.50 -17.44 1.32
C ASP A 59 0.50 -18.49 1.81
N MET A 60 0.08 -19.32 2.76
CA MET A 60 0.91 -20.37 3.36
C MET A 60 1.45 -21.40 2.36
N ARG A 61 0.83 -21.54 1.20
CA ARG A 61 1.30 -22.43 0.12
C ARG A 61 2.68 -22.01 -0.40
N TYR A 62 3.07 -20.74 -0.22
CA TYR A 62 4.32 -20.18 -0.70
C TYR A 62 5.35 -19.89 0.40
N THR A 63 5.15 -20.42 1.61
CA THR A 63 6.09 -20.20 2.73
C THR A 63 7.52 -20.71 2.43
N TYR A 64 7.65 -21.66 1.51
CA TYR A 64 8.96 -22.16 1.06
C TYR A 64 9.72 -21.16 0.16
N LEU A 65 9.08 -20.09 -0.31
CA LEU A 65 9.67 -19.05 -1.18
C LEU A 65 10.10 -17.78 -0.42
N GLN A 66 10.26 -17.85 0.90
CA GLN A 66 10.57 -16.66 1.72
C GLN A 66 12.04 -16.21 1.67
N THR A 67 12.86 -16.75 0.77
CA THR A 67 14.23 -16.30 0.50
C THR A 67 14.42 -15.94 -0.96
N ALA A 68 15.32 -14.99 -1.25
CA ALA A 68 15.64 -14.59 -2.62
C ALA A 68 16.02 -15.76 -3.52
N GLN A 69 16.82 -16.70 -2.99
CA GLN A 69 17.28 -17.87 -3.76
C GLN A 69 16.12 -18.81 -4.10
N ALA A 70 15.31 -19.19 -3.10
CA ALA A 70 14.16 -20.08 -3.33
C ALA A 70 13.17 -19.49 -4.33
N LEU A 71 12.88 -18.18 -4.21
CA LEU A 71 12.01 -17.49 -5.15
C LEU A 71 12.60 -17.47 -6.57
N HIS A 72 13.90 -17.14 -6.69
CA HIS A 72 14.57 -17.09 -7.98
C HIS A 72 14.54 -18.44 -8.69
N ASP A 73 14.86 -19.52 -7.99
CA ASP A 73 14.90 -20.86 -8.55
C ASP A 73 13.50 -21.31 -9.02
N GLU A 74 12.47 -21.07 -8.22
CA GLU A 74 11.09 -21.41 -8.58
C GLU A 74 10.60 -20.61 -9.79
N ILE A 75 10.84 -19.29 -9.82
CA ILE A 75 10.42 -18.46 -10.96
C ILE A 75 11.17 -18.88 -12.23
N THR A 76 12.46 -19.14 -12.16
CA THR A 76 13.24 -19.60 -13.31
C THR A 76 12.70 -20.94 -13.86
N LYS A 77 12.37 -21.87 -12.96
CA LYS A 77 11.76 -23.15 -13.30
C LYS A 77 10.40 -22.98 -13.97
N LEU A 78 9.50 -22.15 -13.42
CA LEU A 78 8.19 -21.89 -14.00
C LEU A 78 8.31 -21.17 -15.36
N ALA A 79 9.20 -20.19 -15.46
CA ALA A 79 9.43 -19.43 -16.68
C ALA A 79 9.99 -20.30 -17.84
N SER A 80 10.73 -21.37 -17.53
CA SER A 80 11.31 -22.25 -18.57
C SER A 80 10.28 -22.96 -19.44
N SER A 81 9.03 -23.04 -19.01
CA SER A 81 7.91 -23.64 -19.74
C SER A 81 7.03 -22.60 -20.47
N ILE A 82 7.37 -21.33 -20.39
CA ILE A 82 6.58 -20.23 -20.96
C ILE A 82 7.28 -19.70 -22.22
N ASP A 83 6.56 -19.69 -23.34
CA ASP A 83 7.04 -19.08 -24.57
C ASP A 83 6.79 -17.56 -24.56
N GLY A 84 7.85 -16.77 -24.85
CA GLY A 84 7.78 -15.33 -24.93
C GLY A 84 7.94 -14.62 -23.57
N LYS A 85 7.36 -13.42 -23.46
CA LYS A 85 7.50 -12.56 -22.29
C LYS A 85 6.73 -13.12 -21.09
N VAL A 86 7.38 -13.16 -19.92
CA VAL A 86 6.77 -13.60 -18.65
C VAL A 86 6.29 -12.38 -17.84
N TYR A 87 5.07 -12.44 -17.35
CA TYR A 87 4.50 -11.40 -16.51
C TYR A 87 4.47 -11.86 -15.06
N LEU A 88 5.26 -11.20 -14.20
CA LEU A 88 5.46 -11.57 -12.81
C LEU A 88 4.62 -10.66 -11.91
N PHE A 89 3.73 -11.27 -11.10
CA PHE A 89 2.88 -10.56 -10.15
C PHE A 89 3.16 -11.04 -8.73
N PHE A 90 3.80 -10.21 -7.93
CA PHE A 90 4.20 -10.54 -6.55
C PHE A 90 3.46 -9.64 -5.56
N ASP A 91 2.52 -10.24 -4.84
CA ASP A 91 1.73 -9.54 -3.82
C ASP A 91 2.40 -9.69 -2.45
N GLU A 92 2.56 -8.56 -1.72
CA GLU A 92 3.24 -8.45 -0.41
C GLU A 92 4.68 -9.01 -0.44
N ILE A 93 5.49 -8.59 -1.43
CA ILE A 93 6.86 -9.09 -1.69
C ILE A 93 7.82 -8.92 -0.49
N GLN A 94 7.55 -8.00 0.45
CA GLN A 94 8.38 -7.77 1.63
C GLN A 94 8.41 -8.96 2.61
N GLU A 95 7.57 -9.96 2.42
CA GLU A 95 7.63 -11.23 3.17
C GLU A 95 8.79 -12.13 2.71
N VAL A 96 9.45 -11.80 1.60
CA VAL A 96 10.63 -12.50 1.07
C VAL A 96 11.90 -11.76 1.49
N THR A 97 12.82 -12.46 2.14
CA THR A 97 14.12 -11.88 2.53
C THR A 97 14.99 -11.64 1.31
N ASP A 98 15.61 -10.45 1.21
CA ASP A 98 16.49 -10.05 0.10
C ASP A 98 15.80 -10.09 -1.29
N TRP A 99 14.49 -9.91 -1.35
CA TRP A 99 13.70 -9.99 -2.57
C TRP A 99 14.21 -9.07 -3.68
N GLU A 100 14.83 -7.94 -3.35
CA GLU A 100 15.38 -6.97 -4.29
C GLU A 100 16.48 -7.59 -5.17
N LYS A 101 17.31 -8.46 -4.57
CA LYS A 101 18.36 -9.20 -5.31
C LYS A 101 17.73 -10.17 -6.30
N CYS A 102 16.68 -10.88 -5.87
CA CYS A 102 15.93 -11.79 -6.71
C CYS A 102 15.32 -11.06 -7.91
N ILE A 103 14.57 -9.97 -7.68
CA ILE A 103 13.92 -9.20 -8.76
C ILE A 103 14.95 -8.63 -9.74
N ASN A 104 16.07 -8.10 -9.22
CA ASN A 104 17.13 -7.60 -10.11
C ASN A 104 17.73 -8.71 -10.96
N SER A 105 17.94 -9.91 -10.42
CA SER A 105 18.45 -11.07 -11.16
C SER A 105 17.46 -11.54 -12.22
N LEU A 106 16.18 -11.71 -11.88
CA LEU A 106 15.14 -12.13 -12.83
C LEU A 106 15.03 -11.18 -14.03
N ARG A 107 15.12 -9.86 -13.79
CA ARG A 107 15.11 -8.85 -14.88
C ARG A 107 16.31 -8.96 -15.83
N ILE A 108 17.44 -9.47 -15.36
CA ILE A 108 18.65 -9.65 -16.20
C ILE A 108 18.56 -10.96 -16.99
N THR A 109 17.96 -11.99 -16.42
CA THR A 109 18.00 -13.36 -16.94
C THR A 109 16.77 -13.75 -17.75
N LEU A 110 15.64 -13.05 -17.56
CA LEU A 110 14.36 -13.34 -18.23
C LEU A 110 13.84 -12.12 -19.00
N ASP A 111 13.20 -12.38 -20.15
CA ASP A 111 12.32 -11.37 -20.75
C ASP A 111 11.03 -11.30 -19.94
N CYS A 112 11.01 -10.44 -18.93
CA CYS A 112 9.89 -10.36 -18.00
C CYS A 112 9.39 -8.94 -17.76
N ASP A 113 8.13 -8.85 -17.37
CA ASP A 113 7.46 -7.63 -16.93
C ASP A 113 7.01 -7.82 -15.47
N VAL A 114 7.50 -6.98 -14.55
CA VAL A 114 7.41 -7.23 -13.10
C VAL A 114 6.50 -6.21 -12.42
N TYR A 115 5.53 -6.73 -11.67
CA TYR A 115 4.57 -5.99 -10.84
C TYR A 115 4.66 -6.49 -9.41
N ILE A 116 4.93 -5.60 -8.47
CA ILE A 116 5.05 -5.95 -7.06
C ILE A 116 4.15 -5.06 -6.21
N THR A 117 3.68 -5.58 -5.10
CA THR A 117 2.98 -4.78 -4.08
C THR A 117 3.66 -4.87 -2.72
N GLY A 118 3.39 -3.85 -1.90
CA GLY A 118 3.74 -3.87 -0.48
C GLY A 118 2.97 -2.84 0.33
N SER A 119 2.75 -3.16 1.58
CA SER A 119 1.94 -2.34 2.50
C SER A 119 2.75 -1.29 3.27
N ASN A 120 4.00 -0.99 2.85
CA ASN A 120 4.86 -0.04 3.57
C ASN A 120 5.77 0.73 2.62
N ALA A 121 5.95 2.04 2.88
CA ALA A 121 6.85 2.91 2.11
C ALA A 121 8.33 2.50 2.22
N LYS A 122 8.73 1.78 3.28
CA LYS A 122 10.08 1.23 3.40
C LYS A 122 10.40 0.20 2.32
N LEU A 123 9.40 -0.35 1.64
CA LEU A 123 9.62 -1.19 0.47
C LEU A 123 10.56 -0.51 -0.54
N LEU A 124 10.48 0.82 -0.64
CA LEU A 124 11.25 1.65 -1.59
C LEU A 124 12.48 2.30 -0.97
N SER A 125 12.82 2.01 0.29
CA SER A 125 13.96 2.58 0.99
C SER A 125 15.08 1.54 1.19
N GLY A 126 16.32 2.02 1.34
CA GLY A 126 17.45 1.18 1.67
C GLY A 126 17.97 0.37 0.47
N GLU A 127 17.90 -0.97 0.56
CA GLU A 127 18.49 -1.85 -0.44
C GLU A 127 17.80 -1.79 -1.80
N LEU A 128 16.49 -1.52 -1.87
CA LEU A 128 15.81 -1.32 -3.14
C LEU A 128 16.42 -0.14 -3.92
N ALA A 129 16.68 0.97 -3.24
CA ALA A 129 17.32 2.13 -3.87
C ALA A 129 18.72 1.80 -4.41
N THR A 130 19.39 0.81 -3.80
CA THR A 130 20.74 0.36 -4.21
C THR A 130 20.67 -0.63 -5.38
N TYR A 131 19.82 -1.67 -5.29
CA TYR A 131 19.77 -2.74 -6.30
C TYR A 131 18.91 -2.38 -7.52
N LEU A 132 17.84 -1.64 -7.33
CA LEU A 132 16.90 -1.27 -8.39
C LEU A 132 16.88 0.25 -8.67
N GLY A 133 17.92 0.98 -8.27
CA GLY A 133 18.01 2.43 -8.46
C GLY A 133 17.78 2.83 -9.91
N GLY A 134 16.75 3.67 -10.15
CA GLY A 134 16.34 4.11 -11.48
C GLY A 134 15.66 3.05 -12.36
N ARG A 135 15.37 1.85 -11.83
CA ARG A 135 14.78 0.72 -12.56
C ARG A 135 13.40 0.32 -12.08
N TYR A 136 12.74 1.17 -11.32
CA TYR A 136 11.36 0.98 -10.88
C TYR A 136 10.55 2.27 -11.00
N VAL A 137 9.25 2.11 -11.00
CA VAL A 137 8.28 3.21 -10.90
C VAL A 137 7.28 2.90 -9.79
N GLU A 138 7.04 3.89 -8.92
CA GLU A 138 6.10 3.76 -7.80
C GLU A 138 4.73 4.30 -8.14
N PHE A 139 3.70 3.56 -7.72
CA PHE A 139 2.31 3.96 -7.73
C PHE A 139 1.74 3.82 -6.31
N ILE A 140 1.53 4.95 -5.63
CA ILE A 140 0.89 4.94 -4.32
C ILE A 140 -0.61 4.77 -4.53
N ILE A 141 -1.15 3.66 -4.02
CA ILE A 141 -2.58 3.33 -4.10
C ILE A 141 -3.27 3.82 -2.83
N TYR A 142 -4.12 4.80 -2.97
CA TYR A 142 -4.94 5.34 -1.90
C TYR A 142 -6.24 4.54 -1.74
N PRO A 143 -6.92 4.60 -0.58
CA PRO A 143 -8.33 4.26 -0.48
C PRO A 143 -9.15 4.95 -1.59
N PHE A 144 -10.39 4.57 -1.78
CA PHE A 144 -11.23 5.16 -2.83
C PHE A 144 -11.35 6.67 -2.68
N SER A 145 -11.17 7.39 -3.77
CA SER A 145 -11.56 8.78 -3.90
C SER A 145 -13.08 8.91 -3.82
N PHE A 146 -13.60 10.13 -3.61
CA PHE A 146 -15.04 10.34 -3.60
C PHE A 146 -15.71 9.91 -4.92
N ALA A 147 -15.06 10.10 -6.05
CA ALA A 147 -15.58 9.65 -7.35
C ALA A 147 -15.71 8.12 -7.42
N GLU A 148 -14.69 7.39 -6.96
CA GLU A 148 -14.72 5.92 -6.91
C GLU A 148 -15.74 5.41 -5.87
N PHE A 149 -15.85 6.08 -4.72
CA PHE A 149 -16.88 5.81 -3.73
C PHE A 149 -18.29 5.99 -4.32
N LEU A 150 -18.51 7.09 -5.01
CA LEU A 150 -19.82 7.43 -5.61
C LEU A 150 -20.23 6.38 -6.65
N GLU A 151 -19.30 5.94 -7.51
CA GLU A 151 -19.55 4.88 -8.49
C GLU A 151 -20.05 3.60 -7.82
N LEU A 152 -19.43 3.17 -6.71
CA LEU A 152 -19.86 1.99 -5.97
C LEU A 152 -21.13 2.20 -5.16
N TYR A 153 -21.26 3.35 -4.53
CA TYR A 153 -22.41 3.67 -3.66
C TYR A 153 -23.70 3.74 -4.46
N HIS A 154 -23.69 4.32 -5.65
CA HIS A 154 -24.85 4.37 -6.54
C HIS A 154 -25.32 3.00 -7.05
N LEU A 155 -24.49 1.96 -7.00
CA LEU A 155 -24.95 0.60 -7.27
C LEU A 155 -25.91 0.06 -6.19
N THR A 156 -25.84 0.61 -4.98
CA THR A 156 -26.69 0.21 -3.84
C THR A 156 -27.76 1.23 -3.51
N ALA A 157 -27.56 2.50 -3.85
CA ALA A 157 -28.45 3.62 -3.57
C ALA A 157 -28.46 4.61 -4.78
N PRO A 158 -29.09 4.23 -5.92
CA PRO A 158 -29.01 4.98 -7.16
C PRO A 158 -29.67 6.37 -7.09
N ASP A 159 -30.68 6.52 -6.23
CA ASP A 159 -31.45 7.78 -6.10
C ASP A 159 -30.91 8.74 -5.04
N GLU A 160 -29.78 8.36 -4.38
CA GLU A 160 -29.20 9.20 -3.32
C GLU A 160 -28.53 10.45 -3.92
N SER A 161 -28.75 11.61 -3.28
CA SER A 161 -28.13 12.86 -3.74
C SER A 161 -26.62 12.86 -3.55
N ILE A 162 -25.89 13.52 -4.45
CA ILE A 162 -24.42 13.67 -4.37
C ILE A 162 -24.00 14.29 -3.03
N SER A 163 -24.79 15.25 -2.52
CA SER A 163 -24.52 15.91 -1.24
C SER A 163 -24.57 14.92 -0.07
N ASN A 164 -25.60 14.07 -0.03
CA ASN A 164 -25.72 13.04 1.02
C ASN A 164 -24.64 11.98 0.88
N CYS A 165 -24.31 11.56 -0.35
CA CYS A 165 -23.19 10.66 -0.63
C CYS A 165 -21.87 11.25 -0.13
N PHE A 166 -21.65 12.55 -0.32
CA PHE A 166 -20.46 13.23 0.15
C PHE A 166 -20.37 13.27 1.69
N GLN A 167 -21.49 13.59 2.36
CA GLN A 167 -21.53 13.53 3.83
C GLN A 167 -21.22 12.13 4.33
N LYS A 168 -21.76 11.09 3.69
CA LYS A 168 -21.46 9.71 4.04
C LYS A 168 -19.99 9.37 3.85
N TYR A 169 -19.40 9.81 2.73
CA TYR A 169 -17.98 9.65 2.46
C TYR A 169 -17.09 10.33 3.48
N LEU A 170 -17.44 11.53 3.94
CA LEU A 170 -16.71 12.26 4.98
C LEU A 170 -16.68 11.48 6.32
N VAL A 171 -17.75 10.77 6.64
CA VAL A 171 -17.84 9.97 7.88
C VAL A 171 -17.18 8.61 7.73
N SER A 172 -17.47 7.89 6.63
CA SER A 172 -17.05 6.50 6.44
C SER A 172 -15.64 6.37 5.82
N GLY A 173 -15.20 7.39 5.08
CA GLY A 173 -13.96 7.33 4.30
C GLY A 173 -14.06 6.43 3.08
N GLY A 174 -12.91 6.17 2.46
CA GLY A 174 -12.81 5.47 1.17
C GLY A 174 -12.26 4.04 1.25
N MET A 175 -12.29 3.37 2.41
CA MET A 175 -11.78 1.99 2.46
C MET A 175 -12.64 1.05 1.61
N PRO A 176 -12.05 0.29 0.65
CA PRO A 176 -12.82 -0.47 -0.35
C PRO A 176 -13.80 -1.48 0.24
N TYR A 177 -13.45 -2.14 1.34
CA TYR A 177 -14.28 -3.18 1.95
C TYR A 177 -15.61 -2.66 2.52
N LEU A 178 -15.71 -1.35 2.79
CA LEU A 178 -16.95 -0.74 3.28
C LEU A 178 -18.13 -0.92 2.33
N SER A 179 -17.86 -1.04 1.02
CA SER A 179 -18.88 -1.35 0.03
C SER A 179 -19.55 -2.72 0.27
N ASN A 180 -18.78 -3.72 0.74
CA ASN A 180 -19.30 -5.05 1.08
C ASN A 180 -20.18 -5.01 2.34
N LEU A 181 -19.93 -4.04 3.23
CA LEU A 181 -20.74 -3.76 4.41
C LEU A 181 -21.94 -2.84 4.09
N ARG A 182 -22.13 -2.49 2.81
CA ARG A 182 -23.15 -1.52 2.33
C ARG A 182 -23.11 -0.20 3.08
N TYR A 183 -21.93 0.16 3.57
CA TYR A 183 -21.69 1.36 4.38
C TYR A 183 -22.60 1.48 5.62
N ALA A 184 -23.05 0.34 6.18
CA ALA A 184 -23.78 0.32 7.43
C ALA A 184 -22.89 0.85 8.56
N GLU A 185 -23.40 1.72 9.42
CA GLU A 185 -22.61 2.53 10.35
C GLU A 185 -21.83 1.67 11.36
N GLU A 186 -22.54 0.87 12.15
CA GLU A 186 -21.92 0.05 13.20
C GLU A 186 -20.89 -0.96 12.66
N PRO A 187 -21.19 -1.80 11.63
CA PRO A 187 -20.19 -2.68 11.05
C PRO A 187 -19.00 -1.94 10.41
N SER A 188 -19.24 -0.75 9.84
CA SER A 188 -18.18 0.06 9.24
C SER A 188 -17.22 0.58 10.29
N ILE A 189 -17.72 1.11 11.41
CA ILE A 189 -16.91 1.58 12.54
C ILE A 189 -16.09 0.43 13.12
N GLN A 190 -16.72 -0.73 13.37
CA GLN A 190 -16.02 -1.91 13.87
C GLN A 190 -14.88 -2.33 12.94
N TYR A 191 -15.16 -2.45 11.64
CA TYR A 191 -14.15 -2.83 10.64
C TYR A 191 -12.99 -1.82 10.58
N LEU A 192 -13.28 -0.51 10.60
CA LEU A 192 -12.25 0.53 10.56
C LEU A 192 -11.39 0.53 11.82
N THR A 193 -11.99 0.31 12.98
CA THR A 193 -11.28 0.18 14.26
C THR A 193 -10.33 -1.02 14.23
N ASP A 194 -10.79 -2.18 13.79
CA ASP A 194 -9.98 -3.40 13.71
C ASP A 194 -8.85 -3.24 12.68
N LEU A 195 -9.13 -2.58 11.54
CA LEU A 195 -8.12 -2.28 10.54
C LEU A 195 -7.05 -1.32 11.09
N PHE A 196 -7.46 -0.25 11.76
CA PHE A 196 -6.55 0.70 12.41
C PHE A 196 -5.64 -0.01 13.41
N ASN A 197 -6.20 -0.82 14.30
CA ASN A 197 -5.45 -1.62 15.27
C ASN A 197 -4.48 -2.58 14.58
N SER A 198 -4.90 -3.22 13.48
CA SER A 198 -4.03 -4.11 12.70
C SER A 198 -2.85 -3.37 12.07
N VAL A 199 -3.07 -2.19 11.48
CA VAL A 199 -2.00 -1.34 10.92
C VAL A 199 -1.05 -0.91 12.03
N GLN A 200 -1.59 -0.44 13.16
CA GLN A 200 -0.78 0.01 14.30
C GLN A 200 0.11 -1.12 14.84
N LEU A 201 -0.46 -2.29 15.11
CA LEU A 201 0.27 -3.42 15.70
C LEU A 201 1.24 -4.08 14.72
N LYS A 202 0.81 -4.39 13.50
CA LYS A 202 1.64 -5.14 12.53
C LYS A 202 2.61 -4.24 11.79
N ASP A 203 2.11 -3.15 11.21
CA ASP A 203 2.89 -2.35 10.27
C ASP A 203 3.72 -1.26 10.96
N ILE A 204 3.36 -0.85 12.17
CA ILE A 204 4.13 0.13 12.96
C ILE A 204 4.89 -0.54 14.11
N VAL A 205 4.20 -1.11 15.09
CA VAL A 205 4.81 -1.61 16.33
C VAL A 205 5.75 -2.78 16.07
N LYS A 206 5.27 -3.85 15.46
CA LYS A 206 6.06 -5.07 15.20
C LYS A 206 7.24 -4.79 14.27
N ARG A 207 6.99 -4.08 13.17
CA ARG A 207 8.00 -3.81 12.12
C ARG A 207 9.13 -2.90 12.62
N ASN A 208 8.82 -1.89 13.43
CA ASN A 208 9.80 -0.93 13.95
C ASN A 208 10.27 -1.27 15.37
N LYS A 209 9.83 -2.40 15.93
CA LYS A 209 10.16 -2.84 17.30
C LYS A 209 9.89 -1.74 18.33
N VAL A 210 8.73 -1.05 18.19
CA VAL A 210 8.32 0.02 19.09
C VAL A 210 8.14 -0.54 20.50
N ARG A 211 8.83 0.04 21.48
CA ARG A 211 8.79 -0.42 22.88
C ARG A 211 7.69 0.24 23.67
N ASP A 212 7.46 1.53 23.46
CA ASP A 212 6.43 2.32 24.17
C ASP A 212 5.19 2.49 23.27
N VAL A 213 4.30 1.51 23.33
CA VAL A 213 3.06 1.50 22.54
C VAL A 213 2.08 2.58 23.02
N ASP A 214 1.98 2.83 24.34
CA ASP A 214 1.12 3.87 24.88
C ASP A 214 1.57 5.27 24.42
N LEU A 215 2.86 5.53 24.30
CA LEU A 215 3.36 6.76 23.69
C LEU A 215 2.97 6.88 22.22
N LEU A 216 3.06 5.80 21.46
CA LEU A 216 2.63 5.79 20.05
C LEU A 216 1.14 6.12 19.92
N GLU A 217 0.29 5.52 20.75
CA GLU A 217 -1.15 5.78 20.76
C GLU A 217 -1.47 7.24 21.06
N ARG A 218 -0.80 7.85 22.04
CA ARG A 218 -0.96 9.27 22.37
C ARG A 218 -0.52 10.19 21.25
N ILE A 219 0.63 9.91 20.64
CA ILE A 219 1.13 10.66 19.49
C ILE A 219 0.12 10.56 18.34
N THR A 220 -0.35 9.36 18.05
CA THR A 220 -1.32 9.11 16.99
C THR A 220 -2.65 9.84 17.23
N ALA A 221 -3.18 9.76 18.45
CA ALA A 221 -4.40 10.46 18.85
C ALA A 221 -4.25 11.99 18.73
N TYR A 222 -3.12 12.54 19.18
CA TYR A 222 -2.84 13.97 19.04
C TYR A 222 -2.80 14.39 17.57
N ILE A 223 -2.12 13.63 16.71
CA ILE A 223 -2.03 13.94 15.27
C ILE A 223 -3.43 13.85 14.63
N MET A 224 -4.22 12.82 14.95
CA MET A 224 -5.58 12.67 14.43
C MET A 224 -6.48 13.85 14.81
N SER A 225 -6.36 14.35 16.02
CA SER A 225 -7.13 15.51 16.49
C SER A 225 -6.69 16.83 15.84
N ASN A 226 -5.56 16.85 15.16
CA ASN A 226 -4.95 18.03 14.52
C ASN A 226 -4.73 17.86 13.01
N ILE A 227 -5.45 16.94 12.35
CA ILE A 227 -5.34 16.72 10.91
C ILE A 227 -5.68 18.01 10.15
N GLY A 228 -4.89 18.31 9.12
CA GLY A 228 -5.06 19.51 8.30
C GLY A 228 -4.46 20.78 8.90
N THR A 229 -3.86 20.70 10.09
CA THR A 229 -3.17 21.84 10.72
C THR A 229 -1.64 21.70 10.62
N PRO A 230 -0.87 22.79 10.73
CA PRO A 230 0.58 22.72 10.80
C PRO A 230 1.06 21.89 11.99
N PHE A 231 1.89 20.89 11.75
CA PHE A 231 2.47 20.05 12.79
C PHE A 231 3.80 20.62 13.29
N SER A 232 4.01 20.58 14.62
CA SER A 232 5.27 20.90 15.26
C SER A 232 5.60 19.85 16.33
N ALA A 233 6.74 19.18 16.19
CA ALA A 233 7.23 18.23 17.19
C ALA A 233 7.41 18.88 18.57
N SER A 234 7.89 20.14 18.62
CA SER A 234 8.06 20.89 19.87
C SER A 234 6.73 21.19 20.56
N SER A 235 5.64 21.43 19.82
CA SER A 235 4.31 21.60 20.40
C SER A 235 3.82 20.31 21.04
N LEU A 236 4.05 19.16 20.37
CA LEU A 236 3.68 17.86 20.91
C LEU A 236 4.54 17.48 22.13
N VAL A 237 5.85 17.81 22.15
CA VAL A 237 6.69 17.66 23.37
C VAL A 237 6.10 18.42 24.54
N LYS A 238 5.68 19.70 24.33
CA LYS A 238 5.04 20.51 25.39
C LYS A 238 3.73 19.89 25.88
N PHE A 239 2.90 19.41 24.97
CA PHE A 239 1.65 18.72 25.29
C PHE A 239 1.92 17.49 26.17
N LEU A 240 2.82 16.59 25.77
CA LEU A 240 3.17 15.38 26.54
C LEU A 240 3.83 15.71 27.89
N LYS A 241 4.60 16.80 27.96
CA LYS A 241 5.17 17.26 29.24
C LYS A 241 4.09 17.68 30.25
N ASN A 242 2.99 18.29 29.79
CA ASN A 242 1.85 18.60 30.65
C ASN A 242 1.18 17.33 31.19
N GLU A 243 1.26 16.22 30.48
CA GLU A 243 0.83 14.89 30.92
C GLU A 243 1.90 14.16 31.77
N LYS A 244 2.93 14.88 32.24
CA LYS A 244 4.06 14.36 33.04
C LYS A 244 4.91 13.33 32.31
N ARG A 245 4.96 13.37 30.99
CA ARG A 245 5.82 12.53 30.16
C ARG A 245 6.96 13.35 29.56
N SER A 246 8.20 12.87 29.74
CA SER A 246 9.38 13.47 29.11
C SER A 246 9.74 12.67 27.87
N VAL A 247 9.61 13.30 26.71
CA VAL A 247 9.90 12.70 25.40
C VAL A 247 10.71 13.67 24.57
N SER A 248 11.70 13.17 23.82
CA SER A 248 12.49 13.99 22.89
C SER A 248 11.71 14.27 21.59
N ALA A 249 11.98 15.39 20.94
CA ALA A 249 11.43 15.69 19.63
C ALA A 249 11.80 14.62 18.59
N ASP A 250 13.01 14.05 18.67
CA ASP A 250 13.48 13.00 17.76
C ASP A 250 12.65 11.72 17.89
N THR A 251 12.27 11.35 19.12
CA THR A 251 11.38 10.19 19.34
C THR A 251 10.02 10.42 18.69
N ILE A 252 9.45 11.61 18.81
CA ILE A 252 8.17 11.97 18.18
C ILE A 252 8.29 11.91 16.65
N LEU A 253 9.35 12.50 16.08
CA LEU A 253 9.60 12.48 14.64
C LEU A 253 9.79 11.06 14.10
N ASN A 254 10.47 10.18 14.86
CA ASN A 254 10.61 8.78 14.49
C ASN A 254 9.24 8.06 14.50
N TYR A 255 8.41 8.28 15.50
CA TYR A 255 7.08 7.66 15.56
C TYR A 255 6.17 8.19 14.43
N LEU A 256 6.23 9.50 14.15
CA LEU A 256 5.53 10.07 13.00
C LEU A 256 6.00 9.44 11.69
N LYS A 257 7.32 9.27 11.53
CA LYS A 257 7.87 8.59 10.35
C LYS A 257 7.34 7.16 10.23
N TYR A 258 7.29 6.40 11.33
CA TYR A 258 6.73 5.04 11.30
C TYR A 258 5.27 5.00 10.86
N CYS A 259 4.47 5.98 11.32
CA CYS A 259 3.09 6.12 10.89
C CYS A 259 2.97 6.49 9.40
N CYS A 260 3.84 7.37 8.91
CA CYS A 260 3.89 7.72 7.49
C CYS A 260 4.38 6.55 6.62
N ASP A 261 5.39 5.80 7.08
CA ASP A 261 5.89 4.60 6.40
C ASP A 261 4.79 3.52 6.28
N ALA A 262 3.86 3.44 7.25
CA ALA A 262 2.69 2.55 7.20
C ALA A 262 1.49 3.15 6.44
N TYR A 263 1.64 4.32 5.82
CA TYR A 263 0.57 5.07 5.13
C TYR A 263 -0.64 5.40 6.02
N LEU A 264 -0.46 5.43 7.35
CA LEU A 264 -1.49 5.88 8.29
C LEU A 264 -1.68 7.39 8.20
N PHE A 265 -0.58 8.13 8.01
CA PHE A 265 -0.58 9.57 7.77
C PHE A 265 0.19 9.93 6.51
N TYR A 266 -0.21 11.03 5.88
CA TYR A 266 0.50 11.63 4.76
C TYR A 266 1.01 13.02 5.18
N GLN A 267 2.32 13.20 5.11
CA GLN A 267 2.95 14.48 5.41
C GLN A 267 2.95 15.36 4.16
N VAL A 268 2.26 16.49 4.22
CA VAL A 268 2.28 17.52 3.19
C VAL A 268 3.28 18.59 3.61
N LYS A 269 4.29 18.82 2.76
CA LYS A 269 5.25 19.90 3.01
C LYS A 269 4.56 21.25 2.74
N ARG A 270 4.77 22.20 3.65
CA ARG A 270 4.34 23.59 3.42
C ARG A 270 5.14 24.15 2.26
N GLN A 271 4.46 24.71 1.27
CA GLN A 271 5.06 25.56 0.25
C GLN A 271 4.70 27.00 0.58
N ASP A 272 5.71 27.78 0.94
CA ASP A 272 5.55 29.24 1.00
C ASP A 272 5.69 29.75 -0.44
N LEU A 273 4.61 30.30 -0.98
CA LEU A 273 4.65 31.06 -2.23
C LEU A 273 5.42 32.36 -1.92
N GLN A 274 6.69 32.43 -2.29
CA GLN A 274 7.44 33.69 -2.35
C GLN A 274 7.17 34.38 -3.65
#